data_8c292a29cf279904df302606eca60889
#
_entry.id   8c292a29cf279904df302606eca60889
#
_cell.length_a   1.000
_cell.length_b   1.000
_cell.length_c   1.000
_cell.angle_alpha   90.00
_cell.angle_beta   90.00
_cell.angle_gamma   90.00
#
_symmetry.space_group_name_H-M   'P 1'
#
loop_
_entity.id
_entity.type
_entity.pdbx_description
1 polymer ?
#
loop_
_entity_poly.entity_id
_entity_poly.type
_entity_poly.pdbx_seq_one_letter_code
_entity_poly.pdbx_strand_id
1 'polypeptide(L)' 'MRGNETRVKKAMELALEYLDYIIDYRTAPDFVEVTGRVGGDVITYRIYNDGSMYER' A
#
# COMPACT_ATOMS: atom_id res chain seq x y z
N MET A 1 14.36 -5.97 9.35
CA MET A 1 13.90 -5.25 10.53
C MET A 1 12.42 -5.35 10.71
N ARG A 2 12.02 -5.49 11.92
CA ARG A 2 10.62 -5.71 12.23
C ARG A 2 9.74 -4.53 11.88
N GLY A 3 10.25 -3.32 12.05
CA GLY A 3 9.47 -2.13 11.76
C GLY A 3 9.03 -2.07 10.31
N ASN A 4 9.92 -2.45 9.39
CA ASN A 4 9.57 -2.42 7.98
C ASN A 4 8.54 -3.49 7.63
N GLU A 5 8.66 -4.66 8.20
CA GLU A 5 7.68 -5.72 7.96
C GLU A 5 6.30 -5.30 8.44
N THR A 6 6.25 -4.68 9.61
CA THR A 6 4.98 -4.23 10.16
C THR A 6 4.36 -3.14 9.31
N ARG A 7 5.19 -2.19 8.85
CA ARG A 7 4.71 -1.12 7.99
C ARG A 7 4.12 -1.66 6.70
N VAL A 8 4.85 -2.57 6.06
CA VAL A 8 4.41 -3.14 4.80
C VAL A 8 3.12 -3.91 4.99
N LYS A 9 3.05 -4.72 6.03
CA LYS A 9 1.86 -5.51 6.29
C LYS A 9 0.64 -4.64 6.51
N LYS A 10 0.78 -3.60 7.32
CA LYS A 10 -0.33 -2.68 7.57
C LYS A 10 -0.75 -1.95 6.32
N ALA A 11 0.22 -1.51 5.52
CA ALA A 11 -0.09 -0.81 4.28
C ALA A 11 -0.86 -1.72 3.32
N MET A 12 -0.44 -2.96 3.22
CA MET A 12 -1.14 -3.91 2.36
C MET A 12 -2.56 -4.18 2.84
N GLU A 13 -2.74 -4.30 4.15
CA GLU A 13 -4.08 -4.52 4.70
C GLU A 13 -5.00 -3.35 4.39
N LEU A 14 -4.49 -2.12 4.53
CA LEU A 14 -5.28 -0.95 4.21
C LEU A 14 -5.60 -0.89 2.73
N ALA A 15 -4.61 -1.16 1.89
CA ALA A 15 -4.81 -1.12 0.46
C ALA A 15 -5.80 -2.18 -0.01
N LEU A 16 -5.78 -3.35 0.62
CA LEU A 16 -6.68 -4.43 0.23
C LEU A 16 -8.15 -4.14 0.51
N GLU A 17 -8.43 -3.13 1.32
CA GLU A 17 -9.81 -2.69 1.49
C GLU A 17 -10.35 -2.05 0.22
N TYR A 18 -9.46 -1.60 -0.67
CA TYR A 18 -9.82 -0.87 -1.87
C TYR A 18 -9.42 -1.60 -3.14
N LEU A 19 -8.51 -2.58 -3.05
CA LEU A 19 -8.00 -3.31 -4.19
C LEU A 19 -8.49 -4.74 -4.16
N ASP A 20 -8.67 -5.32 -5.35
CA ASP A 20 -9.02 -6.73 -5.44
C ASP A 20 -7.84 -7.61 -5.06
N TYR A 21 -6.64 -7.23 -5.50
CA TYR A 21 -5.42 -7.92 -5.11
C TYR A 21 -4.22 -7.00 -5.36
N ILE A 22 -3.11 -7.35 -4.73
CA ILE A 22 -1.89 -6.54 -4.80
C ILE A 22 -0.94 -7.16 -5.82
N ILE A 23 -0.36 -6.31 -6.68
CA ILE A 23 0.61 -6.71 -7.69
C ILE A 23 2.04 -6.51 -7.19
N ASP A 24 2.28 -5.38 -6.52
CA ASP A 24 3.64 -5.00 -6.14
C ASP A 24 3.59 -3.99 -5.02
N TYR A 25 4.72 -3.75 -4.38
CA TYR A 25 4.82 -2.68 -3.39
C TYR A 25 6.25 -2.15 -3.36
N ARG A 26 6.40 -0.93 -2.84
CA ARG A 26 7.69 -0.29 -2.66
C ARG A 26 7.68 0.44 -1.34
N THR A 27 8.82 0.48 -0.67
CA THR A 27 8.94 1.18 0.60
C THR A 27 9.76 2.45 0.43
N ALA A 28 9.38 3.47 1.18
CA ALA A 28 10.12 4.72 1.29
C ALA A 28 10.16 5.09 2.75
N PRO A 29 11.03 6.03 3.16
CA PRO A 29 11.09 6.38 4.58
C PRO A 29 9.78 6.87 5.17
N ASP A 30 8.97 7.57 4.36
CA ASP A 30 7.75 8.20 4.85
C ASP A 30 6.49 7.43 4.53
N PHE A 31 6.55 6.50 3.57
CA PHE A 31 5.35 5.82 3.11
C PHE A 31 5.68 4.47 2.48
N VAL A 32 4.64 3.71 2.21
CA VAL A 32 4.71 2.48 1.42
C VAL A 32 3.76 2.67 0.24
N GLU A 33 4.27 2.40 -0.97
CA GLU A 33 3.42 2.40 -2.17
C GLU A 33 2.95 0.99 -2.45
N VAL A 34 1.66 0.83 -2.63
CA VAL A 34 1.08 -0.48 -2.94
C VAL A 34 0.33 -0.36 -4.26
N THR A 35 0.69 -1.21 -5.20
CA THR A 35 0.06 -1.25 -6.51
C THR A 35 -0.79 -2.50 -6.62
N GLY A 36 -2.01 -2.34 -7.09
CA GLY A 36 -2.90 -3.47 -7.23
C GLY A 36 -3.94 -3.24 -8.30
N ARG A 37 -4.87 -4.15 -8.38
CA ARG A 37 -5.95 -4.07 -9.36
C ARG A 37 -7.29 -3.95 -8.68
N VAL A 38 -8.14 -3.14 -9.29
CA VAL A 38 -9.54 -3.07 -8.90
C VAL A 38 -10.36 -2.92 -10.17
N GLY A 39 -11.29 -3.85 -10.38
CA GLY A 39 -12.04 -3.91 -11.64
C GLY A 39 -11.10 -4.25 -12.76
N GLY A 40 -10.84 -3.45 -13.68
CA GLY A 40 -9.87 -3.67 -14.75
C GLY A 40 -8.71 -2.73 -14.68
N ASP A 41 -8.64 -1.91 -13.63
CA ASP A 41 -7.67 -0.83 -13.55
C ASP A 41 -6.53 -1.16 -12.61
N VAL A 42 -5.34 -0.64 -12.93
CA VAL A 42 -4.17 -0.73 -12.05
C VAL A 42 -4.09 0.59 -11.29
N ILE A 43 -4.07 0.50 -9.97
CA ILE A 43 -4.07 1.66 -9.10
C ILE A 43 -2.94 1.53 -8.10
N THR A 44 -2.29 2.65 -7.81
CA THR A 44 -1.23 2.72 -6.80
C THR A 44 -1.67 3.64 -5.68
N TYR A 45 -1.54 3.15 -4.45
CA TYR A 45 -1.80 3.95 -3.26
C TYR A 45 -0.52 4.22 -2.52
N ARG A 46 -0.41 5.42 -1.95
CA ARG A 46 0.64 5.74 -0.99
C ARG A 46 0.03 5.76 0.40
N ILE A 47 0.57 4.92 1.25
CA ILE A 47 0.12 4.85 2.64
C ILE A 47 1.24 5.40 3.50
N TYR A 48 0.99 6.55 4.10
CA TYR A 48 1.99 7.21 4.92
C TYR A 48 2.06 6.62 6.31
N ASN A 49 3.16 6.89 7.00
CA ASN A 49 3.41 6.29 8.31
C ASN A 49 2.36 6.68 9.35
N ASP A 50 1.68 7.80 9.16
CA ASP A 50 0.64 8.24 10.06
C ASP A 50 -0.73 7.63 9.76
N GLY A 51 -0.80 6.75 8.78
CA GLY A 51 -2.03 6.08 8.41
C GLY A 51 -2.82 6.74 7.28
N SER A 52 -2.38 7.91 6.80
CA SER A 52 -3.09 8.53 5.69
C SER A 52 -2.76 7.79 4.39
N MET A 53 -3.74 7.77 3.49
CA MET A 53 -3.63 7.02 2.25
C MET A 53 -4.12 7.88 1.11
N TYR A 54 -3.34 7.90 0.04
CA TYR A 54 -3.65 8.70 -1.14
C TYR A 54 -3.45 7.87 -2.39
N GLU A 55 -4.32 8.03 -3.35
CA GLU A 55 -4.14 7.44 -4.66
C GLU A 55 -3.13 8.28 -5.43
N ARG A 56 -2.17 7.58 -6.01
CA ARG A 56 -1.11 8.24 -6.76
C ARG A 56 -1.55 8.65 -8.16
#